data_b96b068d76c852c70aaac8a1d8004559
#
_entry.id   b96b068d76c852c70aaac8a1d8004559
#
_cell.length_a   1.000
_cell.length_b   1.000
_cell.length_c   1.000
_cell.angle_alpha   90.00
_cell.angle_beta   90.00
_cell.angle_gamma   90.00
#
_symmetry.space_group_name_H-M   'P 1'
#
loop_
_entity.id
_entity.type
_entity.pdbx_description
1 polymer ?
#
loop_
_entity_poly.entity_id
_entity_poly.type
_entity_poly.pdbx_seq_one_letter_code
_entity_poly.pdbx_strand_id
1 'polypeptide(L)'
;MDLKGIKINVLGDSITEGVGASCIENCFVNVLARKTGAIVNNYGISGTRIARQKGDLPAPHFNTPYIDRVDAMDKDADVVLIFGGTNDFGHGDAPFGEYMSEDEWTFCGGFNRLLQKLFVAFPDAEIVVMTPLHRSSENVTINEIGIPCHPLRDYVEMEKRYCEHYSVPVIDLWSMSGIQPCNEVLMERFAPDTLHPNDRGHERIADRIIGFLKTLK
;
A
#
# COMPACT_ATOMS: atom_id res chain seq x y z
N MET A 1 6.53 -15.34 -14.36
CA MET A 1 5.50 -14.76 -15.26
C MET A 1 6.18 -13.78 -16.23
N ASP A 2 5.83 -13.81 -17.53
CA ASP A 2 6.14 -12.70 -18.44
C ASP A 2 5.10 -11.59 -18.17
N LEU A 3 5.57 -10.36 -17.95
CA LEU A 3 4.69 -9.25 -17.57
C LEU A 3 4.17 -8.44 -18.75
N LYS A 4 4.64 -8.69 -19.98
CA LYS A 4 4.21 -7.94 -21.16
C LYS A 4 2.74 -8.19 -21.47
N GLY A 5 1.96 -7.10 -21.49
CA GLY A 5 0.51 -7.14 -21.74
C GLY A 5 -0.35 -7.59 -20.56
N ILE A 6 0.26 -7.99 -19.43
CA ILE A 6 -0.46 -8.31 -18.17
C ILE A 6 -1.15 -7.04 -17.67
N LYS A 7 -2.40 -7.16 -17.23
CA LYS A 7 -3.18 -6.07 -16.64
C LYS A 7 -3.02 -6.06 -15.13
N ILE A 8 -2.50 -4.96 -14.60
CA ILE A 8 -2.20 -4.80 -13.18
C ILE A 8 -2.98 -3.61 -12.63
N ASN A 9 -3.81 -3.84 -11.62
CA ASN A 9 -4.40 -2.79 -10.82
C ASN A 9 -3.55 -2.54 -9.57
N VAL A 10 -3.27 -1.28 -9.25
CA VAL A 10 -2.54 -0.90 -8.04
C VAL A 10 -3.42 -0.02 -7.16
N LEU A 11 -3.96 -0.60 -6.09
CA LEU A 11 -4.74 0.10 -5.07
C LEU A 11 -3.81 0.62 -3.98
N GLY A 12 -3.86 1.93 -3.70
CA GLY A 12 -2.97 2.50 -2.71
C GLY A 12 -3.30 3.94 -2.30
N ASP A 13 -2.33 4.55 -1.64
CA ASP A 13 -2.37 5.92 -1.11
C ASP A 13 -1.51 6.91 -1.92
N SER A 14 -0.92 7.91 -1.23
CA SER A 14 -0.06 8.93 -1.82
C SER A 14 1.16 8.36 -2.53
N ILE A 15 1.76 7.29 -2.01
CA ILE A 15 2.93 6.68 -2.64
C ILE A 15 2.53 6.04 -3.98
N THR A 16 1.36 5.43 -4.03
CA THR A 16 0.80 4.85 -5.26
C THR A 16 0.36 5.95 -6.23
N GLU A 17 -0.24 7.03 -5.75
CA GLU A 17 -0.58 8.20 -6.56
C GLU A 17 0.65 8.84 -7.22
N GLY A 18 1.81 8.78 -6.55
CA GLY A 18 3.10 9.24 -7.07
C GLY A 18 3.68 10.44 -6.33
N VAL A 19 3.20 10.72 -5.12
CA VAL A 19 3.78 11.79 -4.27
C VAL A 19 5.25 11.49 -3.99
N GLY A 20 6.08 12.53 -4.09
CA GLY A 20 7.55 12.43 -3.96
C GLY A 20 8.28 12.23 -5.30
N ALA A 21 7.61 11.72 -6.35
CA ALA A 21 8.18 11.68 -7.69
C ALA A 21 8.22 13.08 -8.33
N SER A 22 9.25 13.36 -9.11
CA SER A 22 9.41 14.66 -9.80
C SER A 22 8.35 14.89 -10.90
N CYS A 23 7.80 13.81 -11.44
CA CYS A 23 6.69 13.79 -12.39
C CYS A 23 5.98 12.43 -12.32
N ILE A 24 4.77 12.37 -12.85
CA ILE A 24 3.95 11.15 -12.79
C ILE A 24 4.58 9.96 -13.52
N GLU A 25 5.36 10.20 -14.56
CA GLU A 25 6.08 9.17 -15.33
C GLU A 25 7.14 8.45 -14.49
N ASN A 26 7.61 9.08 -13.41
CA ASN A 26 8.58 8.53 -12.47
C ASN A 26 7.93 7.87 -11.25
N CYS A 27 6.59 7.94 -11.10
CA CYS A 27 5.86 7.14 -10.15
C CYS A 27 6.09 5.63 -10.41
N PHE A 28 6.23 4.82 -9.38
CA PHE A 28 6.54 3.40 -9.51
C PHE A 28 5.54 2.64 -10.39
N VAL A 29 4.28 3.05 -10.40
CA VAL A 29 3.23 2.46 -11.24
C VAL A 29 3.57 2.63 -12.73
N ASN A 30 3.95 3.85 -13.13
CA ASN A 30 4.34 4.14 -14.52
C ASN A 30 5.73 3.57 -14.88
N VAL A 31 6.65 3.51 -13.90
CA VAL A 31 7.95 2.84 -14.07
C VAL A 31 7.75 1.35 -14.30
N LEU A 32 6.86 0.70 -13.55
CA LEU A 32 6.49 -0.71 -13.73
C LEU A 32 5.96 -0.96 -15.15
N ALA A 33 4.99 -0.16 -15.60
CA ALA A 33 4.44 -0.25 -16.94
C ALA A 33 5.54 -0.11 -18.02
N ARG A 34 6.37 0.93 -17.92
CA ARG A 34 7.45 1.23 -18.87
C ARG A 34 8.51 0.13 -18.94
N LYS A 35 8.91 -0.43 -17.79
CA LYS A 35 9.97 -1.46 -17.73
C LYS A 35 9.49 -2.85 -18.19
N THR A 36 8.19 -3.12 -18.13
CA THR A 36 7.66 -4.47 -18.37
C THR A 36 6.80 -4.58 -19.63
N GLY A 37 6.20 -3.48 -20.08
CA GLY A 37 5.14 -3.50 -21.09
C GLY A 37 3.80 -4.01 -20.55
N ALA A 38 3.62 -4.08 -19.24
CA ALA A 38 2.33 -4.32 -18.60
C ALA A 38 1.39 -3.13 -18.77
N ILE A 39 0.09 -3.38 -18.72
CA ILE A 39 -0.96 -2.35 -18.64
C ILE A 39 -1.25 -2.13 -17.17
N VAL A 40 -0.82 -0.99 -16.61
CA VAL A 40 -0.91 -0.75 -15.18
C VAL A 40 -1.87 0.40 -14.89
N ASN A 41 -2.93 0.11 -14.13
CA ASN A 41 -3.92 1.08 -13.67
C ASN A 41 -3.56 1.57 -12.26
N ASN A 42 -3.46 2.89 -12.11
CA ASN A 42 -3.16 3.54 -10.83
C ASN A 42 -4.44 3.94 -10.11
N TYR A 43 -4.69 3.33 -8.96
CA TYR A 43 -5.80 3.66 -8.04
C TYR A 43 -5.26 4.23 -6.73
N GLY A 44 -4.15 4.98 -6.76
CA GLY A 44 -3.62 5.73 -5.63
C GLY A 44 -4.45 6.98 -5.34
N ILE A 45 -4.77 7.22 -4.07
CA ILE A 45 -5.38 8.46 -3.60
C ILE A 45 -4.69 8.87 -2.29
N SER A 46 -4.06 10.04 -2.31
CA SER A 46 -3.30 10.56 -1.16
C SER A 46 -4.14 10.61 0.12
N GLY A 47 -3.51 10.25 1.23
CA GLY A 47 -4.11 10.35 2.56
C GLY A 47 -5.16 9.29 2.89
N THR A 48 -5.53 8.41 1.96
CA THR A 48 -6.54 7.38 2.21
C THR A 48 -6.02 6.24 3.09
N ARG A 49 -6.91 5.60 3.84
CA ARG A 49 -6.66 4.53 4.78
C ARG A 49 -7.34 3.24 4.34
N ILE A 50 -6.86 2.14 4.90
CA ILE A 50 -7.50 0.84 4.77
C ILE A 50 -8.79 0.83 5.59
N ALA A 51 -8.71 1.25 6.85
CA ALA A 51 -9.86 1.34 7.75
C ALA A 51 -10.78 2.53 7.43
N ARG A 52 -12.07 2.39 7.69
CA ARG A 52 -13.01 3.52 7.72
C ARG A 52 -12.66 4.48 8.85
N GLN A 53 -12.83 5.76 8.60
CA GLN A 53 -12.54 6.84 9.55
C GLN A 53 -13.82 7.48 10.05
N LYS A 54 -13.85 7.92 11.31
CA LYS A 54 -15.03 8.54 11.97
C LYS A 54 -15.00 10.06 11.93
N GLY A 55 -13.78 10.64 11.91
CA GLY A 55 -13.60 12.09 11.96
C GLY A 55 -13.89 12.78 10.64
N ASP A 56 -14.29 14.03 10.73
CA ASP A 56 -14.36 14.94 9.58
C ASP A 56 -12.95 15.34 9.18
N LEU A 57 -12.47 14.76 8.10
CA LEU A 57 -11.15 15.08 7.55
C LEU A 57 -11.22 16.32 6.67
N PRO A 58 -10.12 17.09 6.57
CA PRO A 58 -10.08 18.36 5.83
C PRO A 58 -10.46 18.22 4.34
N ALA A 59 -10.29 17.02 3.77
CA ALA A 59 -10.64 16.74 2.39
C ALA A 59 -11.49 15.48 2.30
N PRO A 60 -12.70 15.54 1.70
CA PRO A 60 -13.62 14.40 1.64
C PRO A 60 -13.03 13.14 0.99
N HIS A 61 -12.10 13.26 0.04
CA HIS A 61 -11.46 12.13 -0.61
C HIS A 61 -10.58 11.31 0.35
N PHE A 62 -10.07 11.90 1.44
CA PHE A 62 -9.34 11.17 2.47
C PHE A 62 -10.22 10.17 3.22
N ASN A 63 -11.54 10.37 3.23
CA ASN A 63 -12.51 9.47 3.84
C ASN A 63 -13.00 8.37 2.89
N THR A 64 -12.26 8.08 1.82
CA THR A 64 -12.57 6.99 0.90
C THR A 64 -11.71 5.77 1.23
N PRO A 65 -12.15 4.86 2.11
CA PRO A 65 -11.37 3.70 2.50
C PRO A 65 -11.12 2.78 1.29
N TYR A 66 -10.08 1.97 1.36
CA TYR A 66 -9.68 1.10 0.24
C TYR A 66 -10.83 0.21 -0.24
N ILE A 67 -11.62 -0.34 0.67
CA ILE A 67 -12.73 -1.24 0.35
C ILE A 67 -13.78 -0.59 -0.56
N ASP A 68 -14.05 0.70 -0.41
CA ASP A 68 -15.08 1.40 -1.22
C ASP A 68 -14.60 1.65 -2.66
N ARG A 69 -13.28 1.61 -2.91
CA ARG A 69 -12.68 1.84 -4.23
C ARG A 69 -12.58 0.58 -5.09
N VAL A 70 -12.74 -0.61 -4.49
CA VAL A 70 -12.64 -1.91 -5.19
C VAL A 70 -13.63 -2.00 -6.36
N ASP A 71 -14.83 -1.45 -6.19
CA ASP A 71 -15.87 -1.57 -7.21
C ASP A 71 -15.57 -0.74 -8.48
N ALA A 72 -14.81 0.34 -8.35
CA ALA A 72 -14.39 1.20 -9.44
C ALA A 72 -13.16 0.69 -10.21
N MET A 73 -12.49 -0.35 -9.71
CA MET A 73 -11.31 -0.91 -10.37
C MET A 73 -11.71 -1.74 -11.59
N ASP A 74 -10.85 -1.76 -12.63
CA ASP A 74 -11.03 -2.58 -13.83
C ASP A 74 -11.08 -4.06 -13.45
N LYS A 75 -12.18 -4.73 -13.78
CA LYS A 75 -12.42 -6.13 -13.39
C LYS A 75 -11.65 -7.14 -14.24
N ASP A 76 -11.09 -6.71 -15.34
CA ASP A 76 -10.28 -7.52 -16.25
C ASP A 76 -8.78 -7.45 -15.90
N ALA A 77 -8.46 -7.42 -14.61
CA ALA A 77 -7.08 -7.40 -14.12
C ALA A 77 -6.56 -8.83 -13.90
N ASP A 78 -5.33 -9.08 -14.34
CA ASP A 78 -4.60 -10.34 -14.07
C ASP A 78 -3.93 -10.31 -12.68
N VAL A 79 -3.57 -9.10 -12.20
CA VAL A 79 -2.91 -8.89 -10.92
C VAL A 79 -3.52 -7.69 -10.21
N VAL A 80 -3.74 -7.81 -8.90
CA VAL A 80 -4.14 -6.69 -8.03
C VAL A 80 -3.08 -6.50 -6.95
N LEU A 81 -2.41 -5.37 -6.97
CA LEU A 81 -1.45 -4.97 -5.94
C LEU A 81 -2.14 -4.05 -4.94
N ILE A 82 -1.95 -4.32 -3.64
CA ILE A 82 -2.47 -3.49 -2.54
C ILE A 82 -1.27 -2.91 -1.78
N PHE A 83 -1.23 -1.59 -1.63
CA PHE A 83 -0.16 -0.89 -0.92
C PHE A 83 -0.74 0.16 0.02
N GLY A 84 -0.73 -0.09 1.33
CA GLY A 84 -1.36 0.79 2.32
C GLY A 84 -0.89 0.56 3.74
N GLY A 85 -1.64 1.07 4.73
CA GLY A 85 -1.36 0.92 6.17
C GLY A 85 -0.55 2.07 6.78
N THR A 86 0.28 2.77 6.00
CA THR A 86 1.09 3.90 6.53
C THR A 86 0.22 5.06 7.02
N ASN A 87 -0.93 5.31 6.40
CA ASN A 87 -1.85 6.37 6.79
C ASN A 87 -2.76 5.95 7.95
N ASP A 88 -3.11 4.68 8.06
CA ASP A 88 -3.81 4.14 9.24
C ASP A 88 -2.96 4.36 10.50
N PHE A 89 -1.65 4.11 10.41
CA PHE A 89 -0.68 4.44 11.45
C PHE A 89 -0.53 5.95 11.66
N GLY A 90 -0.22 6.71 10.58
CA GLY A 90 0.28 8.09 10.68
C GLY A 90 -0.77 9.09 11.10
N HIS A 91 -1.99 8.98 10.60
CA HIS A 91 -3.07 9.93 10.85
C HIS A 91 -4.49 9.32 10.74
N GLY A 92 -4.62 8.00 10.94
CA GLY A 92 -5.91 7.33 11.09
C GLY A 92 -6.55 7.62 12.45
N ASP A 93 -7.88 7.68 12.50
CA ASP A 93 -8.65 7.73 13.76
C ASP A 93 -9.28 6.38 14.12
N ALA A 94 -9.14 5.39 13.26
CA ALA A 94 -9.57 4.04 13.50
C ALA A 94 -8.62 3.33 14.47
N PRO A 95 -9.14 2.64 15.52
CA PRO A 95 -8.28 1.81 16.37
C PRO A 95 -7.67 0.65 15.58
N PHE A 96 -6.57 0.10 16.10
CA PHE A 96 -5.88 -1.03 15.46
C PHE A 96 -6.79 -2.26 15.31
N GLY A 97 -7.57 -2.58 16.34
CA GLY A 97 -8.51 -3.70 16.33
C GLY A 97 -7.87 -5.05 16.64
N GLU A 98 -8.70 -6.10 16.59
CA GLU A 98 -8.28 -7.48 16.84
C GLU A 98 -8.15 -8.30 15.57
N TYR A 99 -7.25 -9.27 15.55
CA TYR A 99 -7.07 -10.20 14.44
C TYR A 99 -8.38 -10.95 14.13
N MET A 100 -8.72 -11.08 12.86
CA MET A 100 -9.97 -11.65 12.32
C MET A 100 -11.24 -10.86 12.66
N SER A 101 -11.12 -9.62 13.15
CA SER A 101 -12.27 -8.70 13.21
C SER A 101 -12.87 -8.48 11.80
N GLU A 102 -14.17 -8.25 11.75
CA GLU A 102 -14.89 -7.81 10.54
C GLU A 102 -15.35 -6.34 10.65
N ASP A 103 -14.98 -5.66 11.74
CA ASP A 103 -15.32 -4.26 11.95
C ASP A 103 -14.43 -3.35 11.10
N GLU A 104 -14.97 -2.85 9.98
CA GLU A 104 -14.28 -1.95 9.04
C GLU A 104 -13.82 -0.62 9.64
N TRP A 105 -14.27 -0.29 10.86
CA TRP A 105 -13.85 0.88 11.63
C TRP A 105 -12.61 0.62 12.50
N THR A 106 -11.95 -0.50 12.28
CA THR A 106 -10.65 -0.85 12.84
C THR A 106 -9.69 -1.22 11.69
N PHE A 107 -8.37 -1.03 11.89
CA PHE A 107 -7.40 -1.42 10.87
C PHE A 107 -7.48 -2.92 10.55
N CYS A 108 -7.48 -3.77 11.57
CA CYS A 108 -7.55 -5.22 11.39
C CYS A 108 -8.81 -5.65 10.65
N GLY A 109 -9.97 -5.13 11.03
CA GLY A 109 -11.22 -5.48 10.38
C GLY A 109 -11.35 -4.91 8.97
N GLY A 110 -10.90 -3.66 8.76
CA GLY A 110 -10.86 -3.03 7.44
C GLY A 110 -10.00 -3.81 6.46
N PHE A 111 -8.80 -4.24 6.88
CA PHE A 111 -7.91 -5.04 6.05
C PHE A 111 -8.49 -6.44 5.75
N ASN A 112 -9.07 -7.10 6.76
CA ASN A 112 -9.76 -8.38 6.59
C ASN A 112 -10.89 -8.29 5.54
N ARG A 113 -11.78 -7.31 5.71
CA ARG A 113 -12.91 -7.10 4.79
C ARG A 113 -12.47 -6.68 3.39
N LEU A 114 -11.40 -5.91 3.29
CA LEU A 114 -10.80 -5.55 2.00
C LEU A 114 -10.35 -6.81 1.22
N LEU A 115 -9.60 -7.71 1.85
CA LEU A 115 -9.15 -8.95 1.21
C LEU A 115 -10.34 -9.81 0.78
N GLN A 116 -11.33 -10.00 1.64
CA GLN A 116 -12.54 -10.76 1.29
C GLN A 116 -13.27 -10.15 0.09
N LYS A 117 -13.41 -8.82 0.03
CA LYS A 117 -14.04 -8.14 -1.10
C LYS A 117 -13.22 -8.30 -2.38
N LEU A 118 -11.90 -8.24 -2.30
CA LEU A 118 -11.02 -8.44 -3.46
C LEU A 118 -11.12 -9.86 -4.03
N PHE A 119 -11.21 -10.90 -3.18
CA PHE A 119 -11.42 -12.28 -3.64
C PHE A 119 -12.72 -12.45 -4.43
N VAL A 120 -13.77 -11.74 -4.02
CA VAL A 120 -15.06 -11.76 -4.74
C VAL A 120 -15.00 -10.95 -6.03
N ALA A 121 -14.34 -9.79 -5.99
CA ALA A 121 -14.29 -8.85 -7.11
C ALA A 121 -13.32 -9.28 -8.22
N PHE A 122 -12.30 -10.08 -7.89
CA PHE A 122 -11.21 -10.50 -8.76
C PHE A 122 -10.88 -11.99 -8.57
N PRO A 123 -11.83 -12.91 -8.83
CA PRO A 123 -11.68 -14.33 -8.50
C PRO A 123 -10.55 -15.03 -9.30
N ASP A 124 -10.19 -14.50 -10.45
CA ASP A 124 -9.18 -15.07 -11.35
C ASP A 124 -7.84 -14.31 -11.32
N ALA A 125 -7.77 -13.17 -10.61
CA ALA A 125 -6.56 -12.37 -10.52
C ALA A 125 -5.64 -12.83 -9.38
N GLU A 126 -4.34 -12.66 -9.58
CA GLU A 126 -3.36 -12.79 -8.49
C GLU A 126 -3.43 -11.56 -7.58
N ILE A 127 -3.86 -11.72 -6.34
CA ILE A 127 -3.90 -10.65 -5.34
C ILE A 127 -2.58 -10.67 -4.57
N VAL A 128 -1.88 -9.53 -4.52
CA VAL A 128 -0.58 -9.39 -3.86
C VAL A 128 -0.61 -8.17 -2.94
N VAL A 129 -0.21 -8.35 -1.70
CA VAL A 129 -0.05 -7.27 -0.72
C VAL A 129 1.39 -6.79 -0.69
N MET A 130 1.59 -5.48 -0.67
CA MET A 130 2.88 -4.84 -0.45
C MET A 130 2.87 -4.20 0.94
N THR A 131 3.79 -4.60 1.80
CA THR A 131 3.88 -4.02 3.15
C THR A 131 4.29 -2.55 3.11
N PRO A 132 3.88 -1.72 4.09
CA PRO A 132 4.37 -0.36 4.24
C PRO A 132 5.90 -0.26 4.17
N LEU A 133 6.40 0.88 3.67
CA LEU A 133 7.81 1.24 3.77
C LEU A 133 8.12 1.73 5.19
N HIS A 134 9.40 1.73 5.55
CA HIS A 134 9.88 2.50 6.69
C HIS A 134 9.62 3.99 6.50
N ARG A 135 9.38 4.69 7.60
CA ARG A 135 9.23 6.16 7.66
C ARG A 135 9.81 6.70 8.95
N SER A 136 10.01 8.03 9.04
CA SER A 136 10.33 8.64 10.32
C SER A 136 9.20 8.42 11.32
N SER A 137 9.53 8.44 12.59
CA SER A 137 8.55 8.30 13.70
C SER A 137 7.75 7.00 13.69
N GLU A 138 8.22 5.94 13.03
CA GLU A 138 7.53 4.66 12.87
C GLU A 138 7.28 3.88 14.18
N ASN A 139 7.90 4.32 15.30
CA ASN A 139 7.81 3.68 16.61
C ASN A 139 6.93 4.44 17.61
N VAL A 140 6.22 5.50 17.18
CA VAL A 140 5.32 6.24 18.09
C VAL A 140 4.07 5.44 18.38
N THR A 141 3.43 5.76 19.52
CA THR A 141 2.16 5.17 19.98
C THR A 141 1.03 6.20 20.07
N ILE A 142 1.33 7.43 19.64
CA ILE A 142 0.36 8.51 19.40
C ILE A 142 0.72 9.08 18.03
N ASN A 143 -0.23 9.09 17.12
CA ASN A 143 0.00 9.51 15.75
C ASN A 143 -0.01 11.04 15.56
N GLU A 144 0.15 11.51 14.34
CA GLU A 144 0.28 12.93 13.97
C GLU A 144 -0.96 13.79 14.32
N ILE A 145 -2.14 13.16 14.50
CA ILE A 145 -3.39 13.83 14.89
C ILE A 145 -3.74 13.60 16.38
N GLY A 146 -2.82 13.08 17.18
CA GLY A 146 -3.00 12.89 18.62
C GLY A 146 -3.82 11.66 19.02
N ILE A 147 -4.03 10.71 18.12
CA ILE A 147 -4.77 9.47 18.37
C ILE A 147 -3.82 8.34 18.76
N PRO A 148 -4.16 7.52 19.76
CA PRO A 148 -3.39 6.32 20.09
C PRO A 148 -3.29 5.38 18.89
N CYS A 149 -2.07 4.94 18.59
CA CYS A 149 -1.77 3.97 17.52
C CYS A 149 -0.77 2.93 18.01
N HIS A 150 -0.63 1.85 17.29
CA HIS A 150 0.46 0.90 17.46
C HIS A 150 1.69 1.37 16.66
N PRO A 151 2.92 0.94 16.98
CA PRO A 151 4.06 1.14 16.08
C PRO A 151 3.77 0.61 14.67
N LEU A 152 4.31 1.27 13.64
CA LEU A 152 4.03 0.88 12.23
C LEU A 152 4.37 -0.60 11.95
N ARG A 153 5.37 -1.14 12.64
CA ARG A 153 5.72 -2.55 12.55
C ARG A 153 4.54 -3.48 12.86
N ASP A 154 3.67 -3.12 13.80
CA ASP A 154 2.53 -3.97 14.15
C ASP A 154 1.52 -4.05 13.00
N TYR A 155 1.34 -2.94 12.24
CA TYR A 155 0.53 -2.93 11.01
C TYR A 155 1.13 -3.86 9.95
N VAL A 156 2.44 -3.77 9.72
CA VAL A 156 3.18 -4.66 8.79
C VAL A 156 3.00 -6.13 9.16
N GLU A 157 3.22 -6.50 10.41
CA GLU A 157 3.10 -7.89 10.87
C GLU A 157 1.65 -8.38 10.79
N MET A 158 0.67 -7.49 11.03
CA MET A 158 -0.75 -7.84 10.90
C MET A 158 -1.13 -8.10 9.43
N GLU A 159 -0.69 -7.26 8.50
CA GLU A 159 -0.89 -7.50 7.06
C GLU A 159 -0.30 -8.84 6.63
N LYS A 160 0.94 -9.13 7.03
CA LYS A 160 1.60 -10.42 6.75
C LYS A 160 0.83 -11.59 7.34
N ARG A 161 0.31 -11.46 8.57
CA ARG A 161 -0.47 -12.50 9.24
C ARG A 161 -1.78 -12.80 8.52
N TYR A 162 -2.48 -11.78 8.01
CA TYR A 162 -3.67 -11.99 7.17
C TYR A 162 -3.32 -12.65 5.84
N CYS A 163 -2.24 -12.21 5.22
CA CYS A 163 -1.76 -12.79 3.96
C CYS A 163 -1.39 -14.27 4.13
N GLU A 164 -0.72 -14.64 5.22
CA GLU A 164 -0.45 -16.03 5.57
C GLU A 164 -1.76 -16.83 5.74
N HIS A 165 -2.74 -16.27 6.46
CA HIS A 165 -4.05 -16.92 6.70
C HIS A 165 -4.79 -17.20 5.39
N TYR A 166 -4.81 -16.25 4.46
CA TYR A 166 -5.53 -16.35 3.19
C TYR A 166 -4.69 -16.88 2.04
N SER A 167 -3.43 -17.27 2.29
CA SER A 167 -2.47 -17.70 1.25
C SER A 167 -2.25 -16.64 0.16
N VAL A 168 -2.23 -15.37 0.54
CA VAL A 168 -1.97 -14.22 -0.33
C VAL A 168 -0.47 -13.94 -0.38
N PRO A 169 0.15 -13.86 -1.58
CA PRO A 169 1.55 -13.48 -1.73
C PRO A 169 1.84 -12.07 -1.17
N VAL A 170 3.03 -11.91 -0.57
CA VAL A 170 3.46 -10.63 0.03
C VAL A 170 4.77 -10.15 -0.59
N ILE A 171 4.79 -8.91 -1.07
CA ILE A 171 6.03 -8.18 -1.33
C ILE A 171 6.40 -7.43 -0.04
N ASP A 172 7.30 -8.01 0.74
CA ASP A 172 7.75 -7.43 2.01
C ASP A 172 8.68 -6.22 1.77
N LEU A 173 8.09 -5.07 1.41
CA LEU A 173 8.84 -3.83 1.18
C LEU A 173 9.46 -3.29 2.48
N TRP A 174 8.88 -3.59 3.64
CA TRP A 174 9.47 -3.26 4.93
C TRP A 174 10.88 -3.83 5.05
N SER A 175 11.05 -5.11 4.78
CA SER A 175 12.34 -5.80 4.95
C SER A 175 13.27 -5.67 3.75
N MET A 176 12.74 -5.49 2.52
CA MET A 176 13.54 -5.66 1.30
C MET A 176 13.56 -4.44 0.36
N SER A 177 12.86 -3.34 0.68
CA SER A 177 12.91 -2.15 -0.18
C SER A 177 14.30 -1.53 -0.24
N GLY A 178 15.02 -1.51 0.89
CA GLY A 178 16.26 -0.75 1.06
C GLY A 178 16.01 0.77 1.13
N ILE A 179 14.77 1.17 1.44
CA ILE A 179 14.36 2.55 1.72
C ILE A 179 14.17 2.64 3.23
N GLN A 180 15.08 3.36 3.92
CA GLN A 180 15.09 3.50 5.38
C GLN A 180 15.37 4.95 5.77
N PRO A 181 14.32 5.78 5.93
CA PRO A 181 14.47 7.21 6.20
C PRO A 181 15.07 7.54 7.58
N CYS A 182 15.11 6.58 8.50
CA CYS A 182 15.82 6.77 9.77
C CYS A 182 17.35 6.78 9.62
N ASN A 183 17.87 6.38 8.46
CA ASN A 183 19.27 6.52 8.09
C ASN A 183 19.40 7.72 7.13
N GLU A 184 20.19 8.73 7.51
CA GLU A 184 20.32 10.00 6.78
C GLU A 184 20.73 9.79 5.31
N VAL A 185 21.69 8.92 5.03
CA VAL A 185 22.15 8.63 3.66
C VAL A 185 21.07 8.01 2.81
N LEU A 186 20.29 7.09 3.39
CA LEU A 186 19.19 6.43 2.67
C LEU A 186 17.98 7.35 2.52
N MET A 187 17.72 8.21 3.51
CA MET A 187 16.69 9.25 3.48
C MET A 187 16.94 10.20 2.30
N GLU A 188 18.10 10.86 2.27
CA GLU A 188 18.46 11.79 1.19
C GLU A 188 18.38 11.12 -0.20
N ARG A 189 18.78 9.86 -0.26
CA ARG A 189 18.85 9.13 -1.51
C ARG A 189 17.49 8.69 -2.05
N PHE A 190 16.53 8.33 -1.17
CA PHE A 190 15.31 7.62 -1.58
C PHE A 190 13.99 8.24 -1.09
N ALA A 191 13.97 8.93 0.07
CA ALA A 191 12.76 9.50 0.66
C ALA A 191 13.10 10.76 1.48
N PRO A 192 13.42 11.89 0.82
CA PRO A 192 13.94 13.10 1.48
C PRO A 192 13.00 13.74 2.48
N ASP A 193 11.68 13.59 2.30
CA ASP A 193 10.68 14.07 3.25
C ASP A 193 10.39 13.08 4.39
N THR A 194 11.15 11.98 4.44
CA THR A 194 11.07 10.91 5.44
C THR A 194 9.86 9.98 5.33
N LEU A 195 9.04 10.12 4.29
CA LEU A 195 7.84 9.33 4.03
C LEU A 195 7.70 8.92 2.56
N HIS A 196 7.71 9.92 1.65
CA HIS A 196 7.44 9.67 0.24
C HIS A 196 8.73 9.41 -0.54
N PRO A 197 8.79 8.31 -1.30
CA PRO A 197 9.92 8.02 -2.17
C PRO A 197 10.11 9.09 -3.25
N ASN A 198 11.35 9.51 -3.51
CA ASN A 198 11.69 10.27 -4.70
C ASN A 198 11.79 9.36 -5.94
N ASP A 199 12.18 9.88 -7.11
CA ASP A 199 12.29 9.11 -8.35
C ASP A 199 13.09 7.81 -8.18
N ARG A 200 14.19 7.86 -7.44
CA ARG A 200 15.03 6.68 -7.17
C ARG A 200 14.33 5.68 -6.26
N GLY A 201 13.58 6.18 -5.28
CA GLY A 201 12.78 5.34 -4.39
C GLY A 201 11.64 4.66 -5.16
N HIS A 202 10.92 5.39 -6.01
CA HIS A 202 9.88 4.86 -6.87
C HIS A 202 10.44 3.82 -7.86
N GLU A 203 11.57 4.08 -8.49
CA GLU A 203 12.22 3.10 -9.37
C GLU A 203 12.58 1.82 -8.61
N ARG A 204 13.07 1.95 -7.38
CA ARG A 204 13.42 0.79 -6.53
C ARG A 204 12.20 -0.03 -6.16
N ILE A 205 11.06 0.60 -5.84
CA ILE A 205 9.79 -0.11 -5.58
C ILE A 205 9.37 -0.88 -6.82
N ALA A 206 9.38 -0.24 -8.00
CA ALA A 206 9.04 -0.91 -9.26
C ALA A 206 9.94 -2.14 -9.51
N ASP A 207 11.25 -2.03 -9.29
CA ASP A 207 12.19 -3.15 -9.47
C ASP A 207 11.90 -4.31 -8.50
N ARG A 208 11.49 -4.03 -7.25
CA ARG A 208 11.07 -5.07 -6.29
C ARG A 208 9.79 -5.78 -6.76
N ILE A 209 8.80 -5.01 -7.22
CA ILE A 209 7.56 -5.55 -7.77
C ILE A 209 7.86 -6.44 -8.99
N ILE A 210 8.65 -5.96 -9.94
CA ILE A 210 9.03 -6.72 -11.14
C ILE A 210 9.73 -8.02 -10.79
N GLY A 211 10.71 -7.95 -9.87
CA GLY A 211 11.44 -9.13 -9.40
C GLY A 211 10.51 -10.17 -8.80
N PHE A 212 9.59 -9.73 -7.93
CA PHE A 212 8.64 -10.61 -7.26
C PHE A 212 7.63 -11.22 -8.24
N LEU A 213 6.96 -10.41 -9.06
CA LEU A 213 5.93 -10.89 -10.00
C LEU A 213 6.49 -11.91 -11.01
N LYS A 214 7.78 -11.79 -11.40
CA LYS A 214 8.44 -12.79 -12.25
C LYS A 214 8.59 -14.16 -11.57
N THR A 215 8.53 -14.25 -10.24
CA THR A 215 8.56 -15.53 -9.52
C THR A 215 7.21 -16.22 -9.44
N LEU A 216 6.10 -15.49 -9.62
CA LEU A 216 4.76 -16.05 -9.70
C LEU A 216 4.57 -16.74 -11.06
N LYS A 217 3.87 -17.86 -11.07
CA LYS A 217 3.67 -18.66 -12.29
C LYS A 217 2.28 -18.42 -12.86
#